data_26cc3378db780cb0413dc94ea178bae4
#
_entry.id   26cc3378db780cb0413dc94ea178bae4
#
_cell.length_a   1.000
_cell.length_b   1.000
_cell.length_c   1.000
_cell.angle_alpha   90.00
_cell.angle_beta   90.00
_cell.angle_gamma   90.00
#
_symmetry.space_group_name_H-M   'P 1'
#
loop_
_entity.id
_entity.type
_entity.pdbx_description
1 polymer ?
#
loop_
_entity_poly.entity_id
_entity_poly.type
_entity_poly.pdbx_seq_one_letter_code
_entity_poly.pdbx_strand_id
1 'polypeptide(L)'
;DTSRGLGDVYKRQIIKHLENARINQTLMTSNEKNVDVIGIDIGKYDVVITCLLIRNGRITGEVKRSFEPINVDEVENYLPQIIINLFEENSPSNEILISHEFPLKETIQKQLSDRWNKNIKLLNPKRGWKKDLLETALGDAKELRRVSDLKRRTDLEFRALSLEQLKNKLNLKNIPYRIEAYDISNLGDKYRVGSMVVMEDGLTKPSMYRKFHIRSFKGQDDFRSIEEVLFRRLKRLNSEKEEDQSFRRTPDLILIDGGKGQLSKAKSVIDYFEMNIDVIGLAKKEEEIFIPFTKESVLLNKNSEALFVLQNIRDEAHRFATVSYTHLRAHETYRD
;
A
#
# COMPACT_ATOMS: atom_id res chain seq x y z
N ASP A 1 -6.39 8.08 -32.31
CA ASP A 1 -5.09 8.24 -31.59
C ASP A 1 -4.46 6.92 -31.13
N THR A 2 -4.98 5.80 -31.59
CA THR A 2 -4.46 4.44 -31.30
C THR A 2 -3.14 4.11 -32.01
N SER A 3 -2.75 4.86 -33.05
CA SER A 3 -1.51 4.61 -33.83
C SER A 3 -0.23 5.07 -33.13
N ARG A 4 -0.29 6.08 -32.25
CA ARG A 4 0.87 6.53 -31.48
C ARG A 4 1.26 5.55 -30.36
N GLY A 5 0.27 4.89 -29.72
CA GLY A 5 0.51 3.91 -28.66
C GLY A 5 1.19 2.63 -29.15
N LEU A 6 0.79 2.11 -30.32
CA LEU A 6 1.39 0.91 -30.92
C LEU A 6 2.84 1.12 -31.36
N GLY A 7 3.16 2.31 -31.91
CA GLY A 7 4.53 2.66 -32.31
C GLY A 7 5.49 2.76 -31.09
N ASP A 8 4.99 3.20 -29.95
CA ASP A 8 5.78 3.34 -28.72
C ASP A 8 6.04 1.99 -28.04
N VAL A 9 5.06 1.08 -28.07
CA VAL A 9 5.22 -0.32 -27.61
C VAL A 9 6.22 -1.08 -28.47
N TYR A 10 6.15 -0.93 -29.80
CA TYR A 10 7.06 -1.57 -30.72
C TYR A 10 8.51 -1.05 -30.59
N LYS A 11 8.69 0.27 -30.45
CA LYS A 11 10.01 0.87 -30.17
C LYS A 11 10.59 0.36 -28.85
N ARG A 12 9.79 0.22 -27.79
CA ARG A 12 10.24 -0.32 -26.52
C ARG A 12 10.67 -1.78 -26.61
N GLN A 13 9.94 -2.60 -27.37
CA GLN A 13 10.34 -3.99 -27.61
C GLN A 13 11.67 -4.08 -28.36
N ILE A 14 11.89 -3.25 -29.37
CA ILE A 14 13.17 -3.19 -30.10
C ILE A 14 14.31 -2.76 -29.20
N ILE A 15 14.12 -1.72 -28.37
CA ILE A 15 15.13 -1.24 -27.42
C ILE A 15 15.48 -2.36 -26.44
N LYS A 16 14.50 -3.05 -25.88
CA LYS A 16 14.70 -4.17 -24.96
C LYS A 16 15.43 -5.34 -25.63
N HIS A 17 15.12 -5.65 -26.89
CA HIS A 17 15.85 -6.68 -27.67
C HIS A 17 17.29 -6.26 -27.95
N LEU A 18 17.56 -4.99 -28.24
CA LEU A 18 18.92 -4.48 -28.46
C LEU A 18 19.74 -4.44 -27.16
N GLU A 19 19.12 -4.07 -26.05
CA GLU A 19 19.75 -4.11 -24.72
C GLU A 19 20.08 -5.55 -24.30
N ASN A 20 19.16 -6.49 -24.47
CA ASN A 20 19.41 -7.91 -24.24
C ASN A 20 20.49 -8.47 -25.17
N ALA A 21 20.55 -8.04 -26.43
CA ALA A 21 21.60 -8.41 -27.37
C ALA A 21 22.96 -7.86 -26.93
N ARG A 22 23.00 -6.60 -26.45
CA ARG A 22 24.22 -5.97 -25.92
C ARG A 22 24.71 -6.65 -24.64
N ILE A 23 23.81 -7.01 -23.73
CA ILE A 23 24.13 -7.78 -22.53
C ILE A 23 24.68 -9.15 -22.91
N ASN A 24 24.03 -9.85 -23.82
CA ASN A 24 24.49 -11.15 -24.31
C ASN A 24 25.87 -11.06 -24.98
N GLN A 25 26.14 -9.98 -25.73
CA GLN A 25 27.43 -9.74 -26.35
C GLN A 25 28.52 -9.44 -25.30
N THR A 26 28.20 -8.70 -24.24
CA THR A 26 29.11 -8.42 -23.13
C THR A 26 29.37 -9.67 -22.28
N LEU A 27 28.40 -10.58 -22.17
CA LEU A 27 28.49 -11.84 -21.44
C LEU A 27 29.17 -12.95 -22.24
N MET A 28 29.07 -12.94 -23.59
CA MET A 28 29.69 -13.96 -24.46
C MET A 28 31.22 -14.02 -24.38
N THR A 29 31.87 -12.97 -23.87
CA THR A 29 33.32 -12.95 -23.66
C THR A 29 33.79 -13.74 -22.43
N SER A 30 32.86 -14.39 -21.66
CA SER A 30 33.21 -15.13 -20.43
C SER A 30 32.18 -16.20 -20.10
N ASN A 31 32.32 -17.35 -20.68
CA ASN A 31 31.39 -18.50 -20.64
C ASN A 31 31.08 -19.13 -19.26
N GLU A 32 31.60 -18.64 -18.13
CA GLU A 32 31.44 -19.32 -16.82
C GLU A 32 31.08 -18.38 -15.66
N LYS A 33 30.51 -17.21 -15.94
CA LYS A 33 30.25 -16.25 -14.86
C LYS A 33 28.83 -16.38 -14.30
N ASN A 34 28.78 -16.64 -12.99
CA ASN A 34 27.57 -16.58 -12.19
C ASN A 34 27.62 -15.30 -11.35
N VAL A 35 26.67 -14.41 -11.56
CA VAL A 35 26.58 -13.13 -10.85
C VAL A 35 25.12 -12.69 -10.74
N ASP A 36 24.73 -12.11 -9.63
CA ASP A 36 23.44 -11.45 -9.48
C ASP A 36 23.64 -9.95 -9.48
N VAL A 37 22.74 -9.21 -10.14
CA VAL A 37 22.90 -7.77 -10.38
C VAL A 37 21.67 -7.05 -9.88
N ILE A 38 21.84 -6.19 -8.90
CA ILE A 38 20.76 -5.45 -8.26
C ILE A 38 20.86 -3.97 -8.61
N GLY A 39 19.94 -3.51 -9.45
CA GLY A 39 19.70 -2.11 -9.74
C GLY A 39 18.64 -1.55 -8.81
N ILE A 40 18.92 -0.45 -8.14
CA ILE A 40 18.02 0.24 -7.21
C ILE A 40 17.84 1.67 -7.69
N ASP A 41 16.60 2.08 -7.90
CA ASP A 41 16.24 3.47 -8.18
C ASP A 41 15.28 4.00 -7.11
N ILE A 42 15.69 5.06 -6.42
CA ILE A 42 14.95 5.67 -5.31
C ILE A 42 14.27 6.92 -5.83
N GLY A 43 12.94 6.91 -5.84
CA GLY A 43 12.11 8.03 -6.22
C GLY A 43 11.57 8.80 -5.03
N LYS A 44 10.79 9.84 -5.29
CA LYS A 44 10.14 10.64 -4.24
C LYS A 44 9.08 9.86 -3.46
N TYR A 45 8.44 8.89 -4.10
CA TYR A 45 7.28 8.17 -3.55
C TYR A 45 7.47 6.66 -3.52
N ASP A 46 8.42 6.14 -4.29
CA ASP A 46 8.66 4.70 -4.41
C ASP A 46 10.13 4.38 -4.61
N VAL A 47 10.45 3.15 -4.28
CA VAL A 47 11.74 2.54 -4.56
C VAL A 47 11.50 1.34 -5.47
N VAL A 48 12.22 1.28 -6.56
CA VAL A 48 12.16 0.19 -7.52
C VAL A 48 13.48 -0.57 -7.53
N ILE A 49 13.38 -1.88 -7.46
CA ILE A 49 14.51 -2.79 -7.47
C ILE A 49 14.34 -3.77 -8.62
N THR A 50 15.38 -3.89 -9.42
CA THR A 50 15.51 -4.94 -10.44
C THR A 50 16.69 -5.82 -10.10
N CYS A 51 16.47 -7.12 -9.99
CA CYS A 51 17.53 -8.11 -9.77
C CYS A 51 17.62 -9.03 -10.98
N LEU A 52 18.75 -9.03 -11.67
CA LEU A 52 19.06 -9.92 -12.79
C LEU A 52 19.87 -11.10 -12.27
N LEU A 53 19.36 -12.32 -12.50
CA LEU A 53 20.04 -13.56 -12.14
C LEU A 53 20.81 -14.09 -13.36
N ILE A 54 22.14 -14.03 -13.30
CA ILE A 54 23.00 -14.46 -14.39
C ILE A 54 23.71 -15.77 -14.01
N ARG A 55 23.53 -16.80 -14.84
CA ARG A 55 24.15 -18.11 -14.68
C ARG A 55 24.80 -18.53 -16.00
N ASN A 56 26.03 -18.99 -15.92
CA ASN A 56 26.82 -19.39 -17.09
C ASN A 56 26.81 -18.31 -18.21
N GLY A 57 26.95 -17.05 -17.81
CA GLY A 57 26.95 -15.92 -18.74
C GLY A 57 25.60 -15.63 -19.40
N ARG A 58 24.49 -16.15 -18.90
CA ARG A 58 23.14 -15.90 -19.43
C ARG A 58 22.20 -15.43 -18.33
N ILE A 59 21.29 -14.53 -18.68
CA ILE A 59 20.21 -14.13 -17.78
C ILE A 59 19.23 -15.31 -17.68
N THR A 60 19.13 -15.90 -16.49
CA THR A 60 18.25 -17.04 -16.21
C THR A 60 16.98 -16.61 -15.48
N GLY A 61 16.95 -15.41 -14.93
CA GLY A 61 15.78 -14.87 -14.24
C GLY A 61 15.90 -13.38 -13.99
N GLU A 62 14.76 -12.75 -13.77
CA GLU A 62 14.63 -11.35 -13.40
C GLU A 62 13.61 -11.22 -12.27
N VAL A 63 13.96 -10.52 -11.21
CA VAL A 63 13.06 -10.20 -10.12
C VAL A 63 12.88 -8.68 -10.06
N LYS A 64 11.63 -8.24 -10.14
CA LYS A 64 11.26 -6.83 -10.05
C LYS A 64 10.40 -6.61 -8.80
N ARG A 65 10.73 -5.60 -8.02
CA ARG A 65 9.98 -5.19 -6.83
C ARG A 65 9.83 -3.68 -6.82
N SER A 66 8.66 -3.23 -6.43
CA SER A 66 8.39 -1.82 -6.16
C SER A 66 7.68 -1.72 -4.81
N PHE A 67 8.05 -0.76 -4.01
CA PHE A 67 7.43 -0.50 -2.73
C PHE A 67 7.43 0.99 -2.40
N GLU A 68 6.46 1.42 -1.61
CA GLU A 68 6.35 2.78 -1.10
C GLU A 68 6.90 2.81 0.32
N PRO A 69 8.06 3.43 0.56
CA PRO A 69 8.62 3.55 1.89
C PRO A 69 7.77 4.50 2.74
N ILE A 70 7.72 4.27 4.05
CA ILE A 70 7.05 5.16 5.00
C ILE A 70 7.76 6.52 5.02
N ASN A 71 9.09 6.49 4.94
CA ASN A 71 9.93 7.68 4.83
C ASN A 71 11.03 7.42 3.79
N VAL A 72 11.08 8.24 2.76
CA VAL A 72 12.08 8.10 1.67
C VAL A 72 13.49 8.37 2.17
N ASP A 73 13.65 9.28 3.11
CA ASP A 73 14.96 9.64 3.68
C ASP A 73 15.57 8.49 4.51
N GLU A 74 14.76 7.50 4.90
CA GLU A 74 15.18 6.33 5.65
C GLU A 74 15.30 5.06 4.83
N VAL A 75 15.16 5.13 3.51
CA VAL A 75 15.18 3.95 2.61
C VAL A 75 16.44 3.12 2.80
N GLU A 76 17.59 3.75 3.05
CA GLU A 76 18.84 3.05 3.27
C GLU A 76 18.78 2.07 4.45
N ASN A 77 17.94 2.33 5.46
CA ASN A 77 17.74 1.46 6.61
C ASN A 77 16.92 0.20 6.27
N TYR A 78 16.10 0.25 5.19
CA TYR A 78 15.26 -0.87 4.75
C TYR A 78 15.93 -1.73 3.67
N LEU A 79 16.90 -1.19 2.92
CA LEU A 79 17.61 -1.91 1.87
C LEU A 79 18.21 -3.25 2.34
N PRO A 80 18.80 -3.34 3.54
CA PRO A 80 19.29 -4.59 4.07
C PRO A 80 18.25 -5.71 4.06
N GLN A 81 17.09 -5.47 4.62
CA GLN A 81 16.03 -6.48 4.70
C GLN A 81 15.49 -6.85 3.33
N ILE A 82 15.37 -5.87 2.44
CA ILE A 82 14.88 -6.10 1.09
C ILE A 82 15.84 -7.00 0.30
N ILE A 83 17.15 -6.76 0.43
CA ILE A 83 18.17 -7.59 -0.24
C ILE A 83 18.13 -9.02 0.28
N ILE A 84 17.97 -9.22 1.59
CA ILE A 84 17.80 -10.55 2.18
C ILE A 84 16.57 -11.25 1.59
N ASN A 85 15.44 -10.54 1.52
CA ASN A 85 14.17 -11.09 1.02
C ASN A 85 14.23 -11.43 -0.48
N LEU A 86 15.05 -10.75 -1.28
CA LEU A 86 15.24 -11.10 -2.70
C LEU A 86 15.81 -12.52 -2.88
N PHE A 87 16.54 -13.00 -1.88
CA PHE A 87 17.19 -14.31 -1.89
C PHE A 87 16.57 -15.29 -0.87
N GLU A 88 15.31 -15.11 -0.49
CA GLU A 88 14.65 -16.06 0.42
C GLU A 88 14.45 -17.45 -0.20
N GLU A 89 14.03 -17.47 -1.46
CA GLU A 89 13.69 -18.71 -2.19
C GLU A 89 14.78 -19.15 -3.17
N ASN A 90 15.62 -18.22 -3.61
CA ASN A 90 16.63 -18.47 -4.64
C ASN A 90 18.04 -18.28 -4.09
N SER A 91 18.88 -19.31 -4.23
CA SER A 91 20.27 -19.22 -3.83
C SER A 91 21.03 -18.18 -4.65
N PRO A 92 21.67 -17.19 -4.01
CA PRO A 92 22.46 -16.19 -4.71
C PRO A 92 23.75 -16.76 -5.31
N SER A 93 24.30 -16.02 -6.27
CA SER A 93 25.67 -16.21 -6.76
C SER A 93 26.69 -15.79 -5.69
N ASN A 94 27.92 -16.24 -5.85
CA ASN A 94 29.02 -15.82 -4.95
C ASN A 94 29.34 -14.32 -5.07
N GLU A 95 28.97 -13.70 -6.16
CA GLU A 95 29.07 -12.25 -6.36
C GLU A 95 27.71 -11.67 -6.63
N ILE A 96 27.34 -10.63 -5.86
CA ILE A 96 26.16 -9.81 -6.03
C ILE A 96 26.63 -8.38 -6.29
N LEU A 97 26.28 -7.85 -7.47
CA LEU A 97 26.56 -6.46 -7.82
C LEU A 97 25.38 -5.60 -7.39
N ILE A 98 25.66 -4.47 -6.75
CA ILE A 98 24.61 -3.57 -6.26
C ILE A 98 24.92 -2.12 -6.61
N SER A 99 23.90 -1.39 -7.10
CA SER A 99 24.05 -0.02 -7.56
C SER A 99 24.14 1.02 -6.44
N HIS A 100 23.75 0.65 -5.23
CA HIS A 100 23.65 1.56 -4.09
C HIS A 100 24.58 1.15 -2.97
N GLU A 101 25.21 2.14 -2.32
CA GLU A 101 25.92 1.93 -1.06
C GLU A 101 24.91 2.09 0.07
N PHE A 102 24.97 1.24 1.08
CA PHE A 102 24.07 1.28 2.23
C PHE A 102 24.75 0.80 3.51
N PRO A 103 24.26 1.19 4.68
CA PRO A 103 24.77 0.74 5.97
C PRO A 103 24.65 -0.79 6.10
N LEU A 104 25.49 -1.39 6.95
CA LEU A 104 25.43 -2.82 7.29
C LEU A 104 25.72 -3.79 6.12
N LYS A 105 26.32 -3.34 5.04
CA LYS A 105 26.69 -4.18 3.87
C LYS A 105 27.44 -5.45 4.26
N GLU A 106 28.41 -5.36 5.16
CA GLU A 106 29.19 -6.51 5.64
C GLU A 106 28.36 -7.49 6.46
N THR A 107 27.43 -6.98 7.25
CA THR A 107 26.50 -7.80 8.04
C THR A 107 25.60 -8.61 7.14
N ILE A 108 25.07 -8.01 6.08
CA ILE A 108 24.21 -8.70 5.10
C ILE A 108 24.99 -9.72 4.31
N GLN A 109 26.21 -9.38 3.87
CA GLN A 109 27.09 -10.30 3.19
C GLN A 109 27.36 -11.55 4.05
N LYS A 110 27.62 -11.37 5.34
CA LYS A 110 27.79 -12.48 6.28
C LYS A 110 26.50 -13.28 6.45
N GLN A 111 25.38 -12.63 6.65
CA GLN A 111 24.07 -13.27 6.85
C GLN A 111 23.65 -14.12 5.64
N LEU A 112 23.84 -13.61 4.43
CA LEU A 112 23.58 -14.37 3.19
C LEU A 112 24.57 -15.52 3.04
N SER A 113 25.86 -15.31 3.39
CA SER A 113 26.89 -16.35 3.32
C SER A 113 26.59 -17.50 4.28
N ASP A 114 26.21 -17.18 5.52
CA ASP A 114 25.86 -18.18 6.55
C ASP A 114 24.57 -18.95 6.15
N ARG A 115 23.55 -18.24 5.67
CA ARG A 115 22.28 -18.86 5.26
C ARG A 115 22.46 -19.87 4.13
N TRP A 116 23.28 -19.53 3.14
CA TRP A 116 23.44 -20.33 1.93
C TRP A 116 24.70 -21.20 1.92
N ASN A 117 25.48 -21.17 3.00
CA ASN A 117 26.76 -21.85 3.14
C ASN A 117 27.70 -21.60 1.94
N LYS A 118 27.81 -20.31 1.54
CA LYS A 118 28.60 -19.86 0.39
C LYS A 118 29.41 -18.62 0.76
N ASN A 119 30.54 -18.42 0.10
CA ASN A 119 31.28 -17.18 0.19
C ASN A 119 30.68 -16.13 -0.75
N ILE A 120 29.74 -15.32 -0.23
CA ILE A 120 29.02 -14.29 -0.99
C ILE A 120 29.71 -12.94 -0.78
N LYS A 121 29.89 -12.20 -1.88
CA LYS A 121 30.46 -10.85 -1.87
C LYS A 121 29.49 -9.85 -2.48
N LEU A 122 29.19 -8.78 -1.77
CA LEU A 122 28.41 -7.63 -2.26
C LEU A 122 29.40 -6.60 -2.83
N LEU A 123 29.27 -6.27 -4.12
CA LEU A 123 30.20 -5.40 -4.83
C LEU A 123 29.49 -4.21 -5.48
N ASN A 124 30.11 -3.05 -5.46
CA ASN A 124 29.68 -1.89 -6.24
C ASN A 124 30.79 -1.52 -7.25
N PRO A 125 30.79 -2.17 -8.43
CA PRO A 125 31.85 -1.97 -9.43
C PRO A 125 31.76 -0.59 -10.06
N LYS A 126 32.93 0.06 -10.23
CA LYS A 126 33.04 1.39 -10.81
C LYS A 126 33.50 1.40 -12.27
N ARG A 127 33.94 0.24 -12.81
CA ARG A 127 34.46 0.11 -14.19
C ARG A 127 34.35 -1.32 -14.72
N GLY A 128 34.41 -1.45 -16.03
CA GLY A 128 34.41 -2.72 -16.74
C GLY A 128 33.03 -3.37 -16.85
N TRP A 129 32.97 -4.57 -17.43
CA TRP A 129 31.72 -5.28 -17.73
C TRP A 129 30.74 -5.43 -16.56
N LYS A 130 31.25 -5.53 -15.32
CA LYS A 130 30.40 -5.61 -14.12
C LYS A 130 29.65 -4.28 -13.88
N LYS A 131 30.30 -3.14 -14.19
CA LYS A 131 29.65 -1.84 -14.15
C LYS A 131 28.58 -1.73 -15.22
N ASP A 132 28.86 -2.19 -16.45
CA ASP A 132 27.90 -2.13 -17.56
C ASP A 132 26.64 -2.95 -17.25
N LEU A 133 26.78 -4.13 -16.63
CA LEU A 133 25.64 -4.92 -16.15
C LEU A 133 24.85 -4.20 -15.05
N LEU A 134 25.55 -3.54 -14.15
CA LEU A 134 24.93 -2.78 -13.06
C LEU A 134 24.15 -1.58 -13.59
N GLU A 135 24.70 -0.88 -14.60
CA GLU A 135 24.01 0.22 -15.27
C GLU A 135 22.76 -0.27 -16.02
N THR A 136 22.79 -1.48 -16.58
CA THR A 136 21.62 -2.08 -17.22
C THR A 136 20.51 -2.36 -16.18
N ALA A 137 20.82 -3.04 -15.10
CA ALA A 137 19.83 -3.33 -14.05
C ALA A 137 19.28 -2.03 -13.41
N LEU A 138 20.12 -1.00 -13.26
CA LEU A 138 19.70 0.33 -12.82
C LEU A 138 18.81 1.02 -13.84
N GLY A 139 19.12 0.88 -15.14
CA GLY A 139 18.29 1.39 -16.24
C GLY A 139 16.90 0.77 -16.23
N ASP A 140 16.80 -0.55 -16.04
CA ASP A 140 15.53 -1.26 -15.92
C ASP A 140 14.73 -0.78 -14.69
N ALA A 141 15.38 -0.55 -13.55
CA ALA A 141 14.72 -0.01 -12.37
C ALA A 141 14.18 1.42 -12.62
N LYS A 142 14.96 2.28 -13.28
CA LYS A 142 14.53 3.64 -13.64
C LYS A 142 13.35 3.64 -14.61
N GLU A 143 13.36 2.77 -15.62
CA GLU A 143 12.25 2.69 -16.58
C GLU A 143 10.98 2.18 -15.90
N LEU A 144 11.07 1.18 -15.03
CA LEU A 144 9.93 0.71 -14.24
C LEU A 144 9.36 1.83 -13.37
N ARG A 145 10.22 2.61 -12.70
CA ARG A 145 9.77 3.74 -11.90
C ARG A 145 9.11 4.80 -12.76
N ARG A 146 9.67 5.11 -13.94
CA ARG A 146 9.06 6.05 -14.90
C ARG A 146 7.64 5.61 -15.31
N VAL A 147 7.44 4.31 -15.55
CA VAL A 147 6.11 3.76 -15.87
C VAL A 147 5.18 3.86 -14.66
N SER A 148 5.68 3.61 -13.46
CA SER A 148 4.93 3.77 -12.21
C SER A 148 4.51 5.23 -11.99
N ASP A 149 5.41 6.18 -12.20
CA ASP A 149 5.12 7.61 -12.09
C ASP A 149 4.07 8.08 -13.12
N LEU A 150 4.11 7.55 -14.34
CA LEU A 150 3.09 7.84 -15.37
C LEU A 150 1.73 7.29 -14.96
N LYS A 151 1.68 6.05 -14.45
CA LYS A 151 0.44 5.46 -13.90
C LYS A 151 -0.10 6.29 -12.74
N ARG A 152 0.77 6.75 -11.81
CA ARG A 152 0.35 7.60 -10.70
C ARG A 152 -0.25 8.93 -11.14
N ARG A 153 0.28 9.54 -12.20
CA ARG A 153 -0.30 10.79 -12.74
C ARG A 153 -1.69 10.56 -13.31
N THR A 154 -1.86 9.52 -14.12
CA THR A 154 -3.18 9.10 -14.62
C THR A 154 -4.10 8.67 -13.50
N ASP A 155 -3.61 7.91 -12.52
CA ASP A 155 -4.38 7.52 -11.34
C ASP A 155 -4.74 8.72 -10.45
N LEU A 156 -3.93 9.78 -10.42
CA LEU A 156 -4.24 11.01 -9.68
C LEU A 156 -5.44 11.74 -10.28
N GLU A 157 -5.48 11.89 -11.60
CA GLU A 157 -6.62 12.48 -12.30
C GLU A 157 -7.88 11.63 -12.09
N PHE A 158 -7.77 10.31 -12.25
CA PHE A 158 -8.85 9.36 -12.02
C PHE A 158 -9.39 9.48 -10.58
N ARG A 159 -8.52 9.53 -9.57
CA ARG A 159 -8.91 9.67 -8.17
C ARG A 159 -9.59 11.00 -7.88
N ALA A 160 -9.06 12.10 -8.41
CA ALA A 160 -9.67 13.42 -8.26
C ALA A 160 -11.08 13.46 -8.84
N LEU A 161 -11.25 12.92 -10.05
CA LEU A 161 -12.56 12.79 -10.70
C LEU A 161 -13.51 11.88 -9.91
N SER A 162 -13.00 10.77 -9.36
CA SER A 162 -13.80 9.84 -8.55
C SER A 162 -14.33 10.49 -7.28
N LEU A 163 -13.50 11.28 -6.57
CA LEU A 163 -13.92 12.01 -5.37
C LEU A 163 -14.90 13.15 -5.70
N GLU A 164 -14.71 13.83 -6.83
CA GLU A 164 -15.65 14.85 -7.31
C GLU A 164 -16.99 14.22 -7.70
N GLN A 165 -17.01 13.11 -8.41
CA GLN A 165 -18.22 12.34 -8.71
C GLN A 165 -18.92 11.89 -7.44
N LEU A 166 -18.17 11.43 -6.42
CA LEU A 166 -18.72 11.03 -5.13
C LEU A 166 -19.42 12.19 -4.45
N LYS A 167 -18.79 13.37 -4.40
CA LYS A 167 -19.42 14.59 -3.92
C LYS A 167 -20.74 14.87 -4.62
N ASN A 168 -20.72 14.89 -5.95
CA ASN A 168 -21.87 15.28 -6.76
C ASN A 168 -23.02 14.26 -6.66
N LYS A 169 -22.72 12.96 -6.66
CA LYS A 169 -23.74 11.89 -6.59
C LYS A 169 -24.40 11.79 -5.22
N LEU A 170 -23.68 12.05 -4.15
CA LEU A 170 -24.19 11.99 -2.77
C LEU A 170 -24.53 13.36 -2.20
N ASN A 171 -24.38 14.42 -3.00
CA ASN A 171 -24.62 15.81 -2.59
C ASN A 171 -23.87 16.17 -1.30
N LEU A 172 -22.58 15.78 -1.24
CA LEU A 172 -21.73 16.09 -0.10
C LEU A 172 -21.37 17.59 -0.10
N LYS A 173 -21.13 18.15 1.06
CA LYS A 173 -20.77 19.56 1.24
C LYS A 173 -19.45 19.89 0.56
N ASN A 174 -18.44 19.04 0.72
CA ASN A 174 -17.11 19.21 0.16
C ASN A 174 -16.68 17.96 -0.63
N ILE A 175 -15.65 18.10 -1.47
CA ILE A 175 -14.96 16.93 -2.03
C ILE A 175 -14.32 16.16 -0.86
N PRO A 176 -14.59 14.86 -0.71
CA PRO A 176 -14.13 14.10 0.45
C PRO A 176 -12.66 13.67 0.28
N TYR A 177 -11.73 14.61 0.43
CA TYR A 177 -10.29 14.33 0.35
C TYR A 177 -9.83 13.39 1.46
N ARG A 178 -10.45 13.48 2.65
CA ARG A 178 -10.21 12.55 3.75
C ARG A 178 -11.50 11.81 4.10
N ILE A 179 -11.47 10.50 3.90
CA ILE A 179 -12.57 9.59 4.25
C ILE A 179 -12.10 8.69 5.39
N GLU A 180 -12.90 8.58 6.44
CA GLU A 180 -12.69 7.61 7.50
C GLU A 180 -13.80 6.56 7.45
N ALA A 181 -13.44 5.28 7.31
CA ALA A 181 -14.42 4.19 7.33
C ALA A 181 -14.31 3.37 8.60
N TYR A 182 -15.47 2.96 9.11
CA TYR A 182 -15.62 2.26 10.37
C TYR A 182 -16.35 0.93 10.17
N ASP A 183 -15.75 -0.13 10.70
CA ASP A 183 -16.35 -1.47 10.80
C ASP A 183 -16.33 -1.94 12.24
N ILE A 184 -17.42 -2.56 12.70
CA ILE A 184 -17.53 -3.17 14.01
C ILE A 184 -17.45 -4.68 13.87
N SER A 185 -16.41 -5.27 14.44
CA SER A 185 -16.16 -6.70 14.40
C SER A 185 -16.24 -7.33 15.77
N ASN A 186 -16.86 -8.50 15.83
CA ASN A 186 -16.95 -9.31 17.04
C ASN A 186 -15.78 -10.31 17.09
N LEU A 187 -14.99 -10.24 18.12
CA LEU A 187 -13.88 -11.16 18.41
C LEU A 187 -14.36 -12.24 19.40
N GLY A 188 -15.08 -13.25 18.88
CA GLY A 188 -15.76 -14.24 19.72
C GLY A 188 -16.86 -13.61 20.59
N ASP A 189 -17.26 -14.29 21.67
CA ASP A 189 -18.36 -13.82 22.54
C ASP A 189 -17.95 -12.71 23.53
N LYS A 190 -16.66 -12.42 23.67
CA LYS A 190 -16.15 -11.58 24.77
C LYS A 190 -15.58 -10.23 24.35
N TYR A 191 -15.12 -10.08 23.12
CA TYR A 191 -14.41 -8.85 22.72
C TYR A 191 -15.00 -8.26 21.45
N ARG A 192 -15.16 -6.94 21.47
CA ARG A 192 -15.57 -6.15 20.31
C ARG A 192 -14.54 -5.11 19.99
N VAL A 193 -14.29 -4.97 18.72
CA VAL A 193 -13.32 -4.01 18.23
C VAL A 193 -13.96 -3.20 17.09
N GLY A 194 -13.92 -1.88 17.25
CA GLY A 194 -14.16 -0.97 16.14
C GLY A 194 -12.85 -0.71 15.38
N SER A 195 -12.89 -0.86 14.09
CA SER A 195 -11.78 -0.55 13.19
C SER A 195 -12.02 0.78 12.51
N MET A 196 -11.00 1.65 12.49
CA MET A 196 -10.98 2.89 11.72
C MET A 196 -9.92 2.75 10.64
N VAL A 197 -10.30 2.88 9.39
CA VAL A 197 -9.37 3.03 8.27
C VAL A 197 -9.48 4.41 7.68
N VAL A 198 -8.39 4.89 7.09
CA VAL A 198 -8.29 6.24 6.55
C VAL A 198 -7.89 6.18 5.09
N MET A 199 -8.58 6.95 4.27
CA MET A 199 -8.24 7.23 2.88
C MET A 199 -8.00 8.73 2.72
N GLU A 200 -6.90 9.13 2.11
CA GLU A 200 -6.62 10.52 1.73
C GLU A 200 -6.30 10.58 0.24
N ASP A 201 -6.91 11.55 -0.45
CA ASP A 201 -6.76 11.75 -1.91
C ASP A 201 -7.04 10.47 -2.73
N GLY A 202 -8.02 9.67 -2.29
CA GLY A 202 -8.39 8.40 -2.92
C GLY A 202 -7.41 7.24 -2.67
N LEU A 203 -6.43 7.41 -1.77
CA LEU A 203 -5.47 6.38 -1.37
C LEU A 203 -5.64 6.00 0.10
N THR A 204 -5.62 4.71 0.38
CA THR A 204 -5.60 4.21 1.75
C THR A 204 -4.30 4.59 2.47
N LYS A 205 -4.39 4.94 3.77
CA LYS A 205 -3.26 5.36 4.62
C LYS A 205 -3.12 4.43 5.82
N PRO A 206 -2.47 3.26 5.69
CA PRO A 206 -2.39 2.26 6.76
C PRO A 206 -1.76 2.76 8.06
N SER A 207 -0.82 3.71 7.99
CA SER A 207 -0.21 4.35 9.17
C SER A 207 -1.22 5.10 10.06
N MET A 208 -2.35 5.50 9.49
CA MET A 208 -3.43 6.23 10.19
C MET A 208 -4.57 5.32 10.66
N TYR A 209 -4.50 4.00 10.45
CA TYR A 209 -5.52 3.06 10.93
C TYR A 209 -5.48 2.92 12.43
N ARG A 210 -6.65 2.82 13.06
CA ARG A 210 -6.76 2.67 14.53
C ARG A 210 -7.80 1.64 14.91
N LYS A 211 -7.58 1.01 16.06
CA LYS A 211 -8.50 0.04 16.69
C LYS A 211 -9.02 0.59 17.99
N PHE A 212 -10.29 0.37 18.21
CA PHE A 212 -11.00 0.80 19.41
C PHE A 212 -11.59 -0.43 20.10
N HIS A 213 -11.03 -0.81 21.23
CA HIS A 213 -11.68 -1.82 22.08
C HIS A 213 -12.95 -1.22 22.71
N ILE A 214 -14.09 -1.86 22.48
CA ILE A 214 -15.37 -1.45 23.04
C ILE A 214 -15.40 -1.83 24.53
N ARG A 215 -15.75 -0.88 25.40
CA ARG A 215 -15.66 -1.02 26.86
C ARG A 215 -16.96 -0.75 27.59
N SER A 216 -17.89 -0.01 26.99
CA SER A 216 -19.02 0.60 27.69
C SER A 216 -20.14 -0.36 28.03
N PHE A 217 -20.20 -1.56 27.42
CA PHE A 217 -21.28 -2.52 27.68
C PHE A 217 -20.91 -3.97 27.32
N LYS A 218 -21.64 -4.91 27.92
CA LYS A 218 -21.58 -6.34 27.61
C LYS A 218 -22.81 -6.71 26.77
N GLY A 219 -22.61 -7.30 25.60
CA GLY A 219 -23.71 -7.76 24.75
C GLY A 219 -23.52 -7.35 23.28
N GLN A 220 -24.40 -7.87 22.40
CA GLN A 220 -24.31 -7.62 20.95
C GLN A 220 -25.14 -6.39 20.55
N ASP A 221 -24.56 -5.20 20.65
CA ASP A 221 -25.19 -3.95 20.21
C ASP A 221 -24.21 -3.14 19.34
N ASP A 222 -24.30 -3.36 18.03
CA ASP A 222 -23.44 -2.68 17.04
C ASP A 222 -23.74 -1.18 16.97
N PHE A 223 -24.96 -0.76 17.34
CA PHE A 223 -25.34 0.65 17.36
C PHE A 223 -24.59 1.42 18.45
N ARG A 224 -24.53 0.85 19.66
CA ARG A 224 -23.76 1.45 20.76
C ARG A 224 -22.25 1.35 20.51
N SER A 225 -21.82 0.33 19.80
CA SER A 225 -20.39 0.18 19.46
C SER A 225 -19.92 1.30 18.56
N ILE A 226 -20.66 1.63 17.49
CA ILE A 226 -20.29 2.73 16.62
C ILE A 226 -20.38 4.08 17.31
N GLU A 227 -21.38 4.26 18.19
CA GLU A 227 -21.53 5.47 19.01
C GLU A 227 -20.30 5.68 19.90
N GLU A 228 -19.83 4.64 20.64
CA GLU A 228 -18.62 4.72 21.48
C GLU A 228 -17.37 5.05 20.65
N VAL A 229 -17.17 4.36 19.54
CA VAL A 229 -15.99 4.55 18.69
C VAL A 229 -15.91 5.98 18.16
N LEU A 230 -17.00 6.48 17.59
CA LEU A 230 -17.05 7.84 17.04
C LEU A 230 -16.96 8.91 18.14
N PHE A 231 -17.61 8.70 19.28
CA PHE A 231 -17.49 9.61 20.42
C PHE A 231 -16.02 9.75 20.87
N ARG A 232 -15.32 8.62 21.03
CA ARG A 232 -13.89 8.62 21.40
C ARG A 232 -13.01 9.26 20.33
N ARG A 233 -13.32 9.03 19.04
CA ARG A 233 -12.60 9.63 17.91
C ARG A 233 -12.78 11.14 17.88
N LEU A 234 -14.01 11.64 17.94
CA LEU A 234 -14.30 13.07 17.84
C LEU A 234 -13.88 13.82 19.11
N LYS A 235 -13.96 13.19 20.27
CA LYS A 235 -13.40 13.74 21.51
C LYS A 235 -11.89 13.97 21.40
N ARG A 236 -11.15 13.06 20.77
CA ARG A 236 -9.70 13.20 20.54
C ARG A 236 -9.41 14.31 19.52
N LEU A 237 -10.22 14.45 18.46
CA LEU A 237 -10.09 15.54 17.49
C LEU A 237 -10.15 16.92 18.15
N ASN A 238 -11.02 17.08 19.16
CA ASN A 238 -11.19 18.33 19.89
C ASN A 238 -10.14 18.55 20.99
N SER A 239 -9.21 17.62 21.18
CA SER A 239 -8.18 17.75 22.20
C SER A 239 -6.95 18.48 21.67
N GLU A 240 -6.61 19.62 22.27
CA GLU A 240 -5.40 20.38 21.93
C GLU A 240 -4.10 19.59 22.19
N LYS A 241 -4.15 18.59 23.09
CA LYS A 241 -3.01 17.74 23.46
C LYS A 241 -2.88 16.46 22.63
N GLU A 242 -3.68 16.32 21.57
CA GLU A 242 -3.61 15.12 20.74
C GLU A 242 -2.32 15.11 19.91
N GLU A 243 -1.50 14.10 20.09
CA GLU A 243 -0.23 13.93 19.37
C GLU A 243 -0.36 13.00 18.15
N ASP A 244 -1.31 12.07 18.18
CA ASP A 244 -1.51 11.13 17.10
C ASP A 244 -2.11 11.81 15.85
N GLN A 245 -1.33 11.85 14.79
CA GLN A 245 -1.69 12.49 13.53
C GLN A 245 -2.99 11.95 12.91
N SER A 246 -3.34 10.69 13.20
CA SER A 246 -4.57 10.09 12.70
C SER A 246 -5.82 10.76 13.25
N PHE A 247 -5.74 11.37 14.44
CA PHE A 247 -6.84 12.02 15.12
C PHE A 247 -6.86 13.55 14.98
N ARG A 248 -5.78 14.16 14.51
CA ARG A 248 -5.67 15.63 14.39
C ARG A 248 -6.46 16.24 13.23
N ARG A 249 -6.75 15.46 12.20
CA ARG A 249 -7.44 15.97 11.00
C ARG A 249 -8.91 15.62 11.05
N THR A 250 -9.74 16.59 10.72
CA THR A 250 -11.19 16.40 10.52
C THR A 250 -11.40 15.61 9.23
N PRO A 251 -12.18 14.50 9.24
CA PRO A 251 -12.60 13.86 8.02
C PRO A 251 -13.64 14.71 7.28
N ASP A 252 -13.61 14.67 5.96
CA ASP A 252 -14.64 15.28 5.12
C ASP A 252 -15.88 14.36 5.05
N LEU A 253 -15.63 13.04 5.09
CA LEU A 253 -16.68 12.03 5.03
C LEU A 253 -16.37 10.89 6.02
N ILE A 254 -17.39 10.50 6.77
CA ILE A 254 -17.40 9.28 7.58
C ILE A 254 -18.26 8.23 6.87
N LEU A 255 -17.70 7.05 6.63
CA LEU A 255 -18.40 5.88 6.10
C LEU A 255 -18.57 4.84 7.19
N ILE A 256 -19.81 4.40 7.39
CA ILE A 256 -20.15 3.33 8.32
C ILE A 256 -20.46 2.05 7.50
N ASP A 257 -19.71 0.95 7.75
CA ASP A 257 -20.06 -0.36 7.20
C ASP A 257 -21.30 -0.90 7.95
N GLY A 258 -22.47 -0.44 7.51
CA GLY A 258 -23.71 -0.79 8.16
C GLY A 258 -24.95 -0.04 7.65
N GLY A 259 -26.09 -0.39 8.22
CA GLY A 259 -27.38 0.14 7.82
C GLY A 259 -27.82 1.40 8.57
N LYS A 260 -29.07 1.81 8.33
CA LYS A 260 -29.69 3.04 8.86
C LYS A 260 -29.54 3.23 10.38
N GLY A 261 -29.60 2.15 11.16
CA GLY A 261 -29.52 2.25 12.62
C GLY A 261 -28.14 2.69 13.12
N GLN A 262 -27.07 2.11 12.56
CA GLN A 262 -25.70 2.53 12.86
C GLN A 262 -25.42 3.95 12.35
N LEU A 263 -25.90 4.28 11.15
CA LEU A 263 -25.79 5.62 10.57
C LEU A 263 -26.47 6.69 11.46
N SER A 264 -27.66 6.40 11.99
CA SER A 264 -28.38 7.30 12.89
C SER A 264 -27.57 7.60 14.16
N LYS A 265 -26.93 6.58 14.74
CA LYS A 265 -26.05 6.75 15.92
C LYS A 265 -24.79 7.55 15.59
N ALA A 266 -24.17 7.27 14.44
CA ALA A 266 -23.03 8.03 13.97
C ALA A 266 -23.37 9.52 13.80
N LYS A 267 -24.51 9.82 13.19
CA LYS A 267 -24.97 11.19 13.01
C LYS A 267 -25.24 11.89 14.34
N SER A 268 -25.88 11.23 15.30
CA SER A 268 -26.12 11.78 16.65
C SER A 268 -24.83 12.20 17.35
N VAL A 269 -23.76 11.42 17.21
CA VAL A 269 -22.45 11.75 17.79
C VAL A 269 -21.83 12.97 17.10
N ILE A 270 -21.89 13.05 15.76
CA ILE A 270 -21.38 14.19 15.00
C ILE A 270 -22.11 15.47 15.41
N ASP A 271 -23.44 15.39 15.56
CA ASP A 271 -24.27 16.53 15.99
C ASP A 271 -23.97 16.95 17.44
N TYR A 272 -23.70 15.99 18.34
CA TYR A 272 -23.30 16.31 19.72
C TYR A 272 -22.01 17.14 19.79
N PHE A 273 -21.07 16.90 18.89
CA PHE A 273 -19.82 17.68 18.79
C PHE A 273 -19.97 18.94 17.91
N GLU A 274 -21.16 19.22 17.38
CA GLU A 274 -21.44 20.36 16.49
C GLU A 274 -20.52 20.43 15.26
N MET A 275 -20.09 19.24 14.76
CA MET A 275 -19.15 19.15 13.66
C MET A 275 -19.84 19.12 12.31
N ASN A 276 -19.23 19.80 11.34
CA ASN A 276 -19.70 19.82 9.97
C ASN A 276 -19.05 18.71 9.12
N ILE A 277 -19.36 17.45 9.44
CA ILE A 277 -18.83 16.25 8.79
C ILE A 277 -19.98 15.54 8.10
N ASP A 278 -19.77 15.16 6.82
CA ASP A 278 -20.72 14.30 6.14
C ASP A 278 -20.57 12.84 6.61
N VAL A 279 -21.69 12.12 6.71
CA VAL A 279 -21.68 10.71 7.12
C VAL A 279 -22.65 9.92 6.26
N ILE A 280 -22.23 8.73 5.86
CA ILE A 280 -23.04 7.78 5.10
C ILE A 280 -22.93 6.37 5.69
N GLY A 281 -23.96 5.56 5.45
CA GLY A 281 -23.92 4.13 5.69
C GLY A 281 -23.83 3.39 4.35
N LEU A 282 -23.08 2.30 4.30
CA LEU A 282 -23.01 1.42 3.13
C LEU A 282 -23.38 0.01 3.54
N ALA A 283 -24.49 -0.51 3.00
CA ALA A 283 -24.94 -1.88 3.27
C ALA A 283 -24.38 -2.87 2.24
N LYS A 284 -23.93 -4.03 2.72
CA LYS A 284 -23.22 -5.05 1.91
C LYS A 284 -24.07 -5.67 0.78
N LYS A 285 -25.37 -5.87 1.01
CA LYS A 285 -26.15 -6.77 0.16
C LYS A 285 -26.41 -6.25 -1.25
N GLU A 286 -26.65 -4.93 -1.40
CA GLU A 286 -26.96 -4.31 -2.70
C GLU A 286 -26.16 -3.02 -2.96
N GLU A 287 -25.11 -2.79 -2.16
CA GLU A 287 -24.30 -1.57 -2.20
C GLU A 287 -25.17 -0.31 -1.98
N GLU A 288 -26.21 -0.45 -1.15
CA GLU A 288 -27.10 0.64 -0.82
C GLU A 288 -26.42 1.67 0.07
N ILE A 289 -26.45 2.92 -0.37
CA ILE A 289 -25.89 4.04 0.38
C ILE A 289 -27.03 4.75 1.12
N PHE A 290 -26.92 4.79 2.43
CA PHE A 290 -27.85 5.52 3.29
C PHE A 290 -27.26 6.88 3.64
N ILE A 291 -28.07 7.92 3.48
CA ILE A 291 -27.76 9.30 3.85
C ILE A 291 -28.65 9.67 5.05
N PRO A 292 -28.15 10.39 6.07
CA PRO A 292 -28.96 10.83 7.20
C PRO A 292 -30.22 11.60 6.76
N PHE A 293 -31.32 11.37 7.47
CA PHE A 293 -32.62 12.02 7.25
C PHE A 293 -33.29 11.69 5.91
N THR A 294 -32.74 10.80 5.08
CA THR A 294 -33.42 10.33 3.87
C THR A 294 -34.16 9.01 4.11
N LYS A 295 -35.35 8.89 3.52
CA LYS A 295 -36.14 7.62 3.58
C LYS A 295 -35.59 6.58 2.62
N GLU A 296 -35.11 7.01 1.47
CA GLU A 296 -34.63 6.14 0.39
C GLU A 296 -33.11 5.99 0.42
N SER A 297 -32.62 4.86 0.02
CA SER A 297 -31.21 4.61 -0.23
C SER A 297 -30.82 5.13 -1.61
N VAL A 298 -29.57 5.51 -1.76
CA VAL A 298 -28.97 5.87 -3.04
C VAL A 298 -28.24 4.66 -3.59
N LEU A 299 -28.55 4.31 -4.83
CA LEU A 299 -27.83 3.28 -5.60
C LEU A 299 -26.97 3.98 -6.65
N LEU A 300 -25.66 3.77 -6.57
CA LEU A 300 -24.75 4.19 -7.62
C LEU A 300 -24.65 3.13 -8.70
N ASN A 301 -24.33 3.55 -9.92
CA ASN A 301 -24.04 2.59 -10.99
C ASN A 301 -22.88 1.69 -10.57
N LYS A 302 -23.01 0.37 -10.76
CA LYS A 302 -22.01 -0.64 -10.38
C LYS A 302 -20.61 -0.39 -10.97
N ASN A 303 -20.57 0.29 -12.12
CA ASN A 303 -19.31 0.64 -12.79
C ASN A 303 -18.89 2.10 -12.54
N SER A 304 -19.49 2.80 -11.57
CA SER A 304 -19.13 4.19 -11.29
C SER A 304 -17.85 4.27 -10.46
N GLU A 305 -17.02 5.23 -10.80
CA GLU A 305 -15.77 5.55 -10.08
C GLU A 305 -16.05 5.94 -8.63
N ALA A 306 -17.17 6.63 -8.37
CA ALA A 306 -17.60 6.98 -7.03
C ALA A 306 -17.90 5.75 -6.16
N LEU A 307 -18.60 4.74 -6.71
CA LEU A 307 -18.85 3.49 -5.98
C LEU A 307 -17.56 2.73 -5.72
N PHE A 308 -16.64 2.71 -6.68
CA PHE A 308 -15.35 2.07 -6.54
C PHE A 308 -14.55 2.62 -5.33
N VAL A 309 -14.55 3.95 -5.11
CA VAL A 309 -13.91 4.56 -3.93
C VAL A 309 -14.53 4.05 -2.63
N LEU A 310 -15.87 4.01 -2.55
CA LEU A 310 -16.57 3.54 -1.35
C LEU A 310 -16.33 2.06 -1.07
N GLN A 311 -16.37 1.22 -2.11
CA GLN A 311 -16.08 -0.21 -1.99
C GLN A 311 -14.66 -0.44 -1.51
N ASN A 312 -13.68 0.26 -2.10
CA ASN A 312 -12.27 0.11 -1.77
C ASN A 312 -11.99 0.41 -0.28
N ILE A 313 -12.52 1.53 0.23
CA ILE A 313 -12.30 1.87 1.65
C ILE A 313 -13.10 0.98 2.59
N ARG A 314 -14.32 0.53 2.23
CA ARG A 314 -15.10 -0.43 3.00
C ARG A 314 -14.37 -1.78 3.10
N ASP A 315 -13.95 -2.31 1.98
CA ASP A 315 -13.26 -3.60 1.90
C ASP A 315 -11.97 -3.57 2.71
N GLU A 316 -11.28 -2.42 2.70
CA GLU A 316 -10.10 -2.21 3.52
C GLU A 316 -10.44 -2.15 5.02
N ALA A 317 -11.57 -1.52 5.42
CA ALA A 317 -12.03 -1.53 6.81
C ALA A 317 -12.32 -2.96 7.27
N HIS A 318 -13.02 -3.74 6.46
CA HIS A 318 -13.31 -5.13 6.72
C HIS A 318 -12.05 -6.00 6.78
N ARG A 319 -11.10 -5.80 5.84
CA ARG A 319 -9.81 -6.49 5.85
C ARG A 319 -9.01 -6.19 7.12
N PHE A 320 -8.93 -4.92 7.51
CA PHE A 320 -8.21 -4.49 8.71
C PHE A 320 -8.83 -5.03 10.00
N ALA A 321 -10.16 -5.13 10.04
CA ALA A 321 -10.89 -5.77 11.13
C ALA A 321 -10.57 -7.27 11.22
N THR A 322 -10.54 -7.98 10.10
CA THR A 322 -10.38 -9.45 10.01
C THR A 322 -8.94 -9.90 10.27
N VAL A 323 -7.92 -9.19 9.77
CA VAL A 323 -6.50 -9.51 10.00
C VAL A 323 -6.16 -9.45 11.51
N SER A 324 -6.89 -8.67 12.26
CA SER A 324 -6.77 -8.59 13.74
C SER A 324 -7.12 -9.89 14.45
N TYR A 325 -7.98 -10.70 13.85
CA TYR A 325 -8.40 -12.01 14.38
C TYR A 325 -7.26 -13.02 14.40
N THR A 326 -6.41 -13.04 13.36
CA THR A 326 -5.32 -14.00 13.26
C THR A 326 -4.18 -13.71 14.24
N HIS A 327 -3.86 -12.46 14.49
CA HIS A 327 -2.78 -12.08 15.41
C HIS A 327 -3.13 -12.30 16.89
N LEU A 328 -4.37 -12.06 17.31
CA LEU A 328 -4.80 -12.30 18.70
C LEU A 328 -4.91 -13.79 19.01
N ARG A 329 -5.38 -14.60 18.08
CA ARG A 329 -5.48 -16.06 18.26
C ARG A 329 -4.11 -16.74 18.32
N ALA A 330 -3.10 -16.22 17.60
CA ALA A 330 -1.73 -16.71 17.68
C ALA A 330 -1.07 -16.42 19.05
N HIS A 331 -1.49 -15.36 19.75
CA HIS A 331 -0.99 -15.05 21.09
C HIS A 331 -1.69 -15.84 22.23
N GLU A 332 -2.91 -16.29 22.02
CA GLU A 332 -3.63 -17.14 22.99
C GLU A 332 -3.17 -18.62 22.94
N THR A 333 -2.77 -19.12 21.78
CA THR A 333 -2.26 -20.51 21.62
C THR A 333 -0.85 -20.73 22.16
N TYR A 334 -0.14 -19.70 22.61
CA TYR A 334 1.17 -19.80 23.27
C TYR A 334 1.12 -19.66 24.79
N ARG A 335 -0.07 -19.68 25.42
CA ARG A 335 -0.26 -19.50 26.87
C ARG A 335 -0.98 -20.66 27.58
N ASP A 336 -1.20 -21.78 26.87
CA ASP A 336 -1.68 -23.05 27.48
C ASP A 336 -0.57 -24.12 27.46
#